data_bc7ab6eb851278954dc7d2d175e14655
#
_entry.id   bc7ab6eb851278954dc7d2d175e14655
#
_cell.length_a   1.000
_cell.length_b   1.000
_cell.length_c   1.000
_cell.angle_alpha   90.00
_cell.angle_beta   90.00
_cell.angle_gamma   90.00
#
_symmetry.space_group_name_H-M   'P 1'
#
loop_
_entity.id
_entity.type
_entity.pdbx_description
1 polymer ?
#
loop_
_entity_poly.entity_id
_entity_poly.type
_entity_poly.pdbx_seq_one_letter_code
_entity_poly.pdbx_strand_id
1 'polypeptide(L)'
;MFSPFSNDLFVFDIANNHQGSVDHGINIIKEFGKVAKEKNVKCIFKFQFRDLATLIHPEFINSTENKHIKRFTSTKLKVEDYQILLDEVKNQGLLSMCTPFDEKSVDRISEMGFDFIKVASCCATDWPLLKKISEAFMPTVISTGGLKIKEIDNLVSFFNHKGNDFALMHCVSVYPSEDNELSLNQIDLFKNRYSKIPIGWSTHEHPYNTTAVAIAKSKGASLFERHVGLNTEEISLNLYSSTPEQAGEWIDSYISASKMCGDGLNRTHPENEQHSLEILKRGVYLKDDIEMGEYLTKDKVFFAMPLQENQLDSGTWNEKIEVRKSLKINDPILKNSIKIPDNNKGHKILKEAIHEIKALLNEASIVLNSEFDIEFSHHYGKEKFFKVGTFIVNCINRDYCKKILVQLPGQKHPVHYHLKKEETFQVLYGCLETITEGQRRTLHPGQTLLIQPGVWHSFWSDQGCVFEEVSTTHFNNDSIYNDKKINDMKREDRKTTATNWGRFTIND
;
A
#
# COMPACT_ATOMS: atom_id res chain seq x y z
N MET A 1 -0.51 -19.48 -4.81
CA MET A 1 0.94 -19.40 -5.10
C MET A 1 1.44 -18.05 -4.63
N PHE A 2 2.61 -18.00 -3.99
CA PHE A 2 3.22 -16.72 -3.64
C PHE A 2 3.72 -16.05 -4.93
N SER A 3 3.42 -14.77 -5.12
CA SER A 3 3.95 -14.00 -6.25
C SER A 3 5.48 -13.98 -6.21
N PRO A 4 6.19 -14.17 -7.33
CA PRO A 4 7.64 -14.07 -7.38
C PRO A 4 8.15 -12.69 -6.97
N PHE A 5 7.27 -11.68 -6.97
CA PHE A 5 7.52 -10.28 -6.61
C PHE A 5 7.05 -9.92 -5.19
N SER A 6 6.85 -10.89 -4.29
CA SER A 6 6.32 -10.67 -2.94
C SER A 6 7.30 -9.98 -1.98
N ASN A 7 8.58 -9.90 -2.33
CA ASN A 7 9.63 -9.23 -1.55
C ASN A 7 10.31 -8.16 -2.40
N ASP A 8 10.98 -7.22 -1.75
CA ASP A 8 11.85 -6.28 -2.46
C ASP A 8 13.02 -7.02 -3.11
N LEU A 9 13.32 -6.71 -4.37
CA LEU A 9 14.31 -7.39 -5.21
C LEU A 9 15.31 -6.38 -5.77
N PHE A 10 16.60 -6.73 -5.70
CA PHE A 10 17.68 -5.97 -6.34
C PHE A 10 18.15 -6.69 -7.59
N VAL A 11 18.34 -5.96 -8.69
CA VAL A 11 18.79 -6.52 -9.96
C VAL A 11 20.14 -5.91 -10.33
N PHE A 12 21.16 -6.76 -10.35
CA PHE A 12 22.51 -6.44 -10.81
C PHE A 12 22.63 -6.76 -12.30
N ASP A 13 22.58 -5.72 -13.15
CA ASP A 13 22.70 -5.88 -14.61
C ASP A 13 24.15 -5.81 -15.05
N ILE A 14 24.74 -6.92 -15.42
CA ILE A 14 26.08 -6.95 -15.98
C ILE A 14 26.13 -6.34 -17.40
N ALA A 15 25.00 -6.35 -18.13
CA ALA A 15 24.92 -5.94 -19.53
C ALA A 15 26.07 -6.52 -20.38
N ASN A 16 26.95 -5.67 -20.93
CA ASN A 16 28.14 -6.09 -21.66
C ASN A 16 29.45 -5.89 -20.86
N ASN A 17 29.36 -5.63 -19.54
CA ASN A 17 30.54 -5.34 -18.71
C ASN A 17 31.44 -6.57 -18.52
N HIS A 18 30.99 -7.79 -18.87
CA HIS A 18 31.83 -8.98 -18.98
C HIS A 18 32.87 -8.89 -20.12
N GLN A 19 32.75 -7.91 -21.02
CA GLN A 19 33.71 -7.62 -22.12
C GLN A 19 34.06 -8.83 -23.03
N GLY A 20 33.14 -9.83 -23.12
CA GLY A 20 33.38 -11.05 -23.87
C GLY A 20 34.27 -12.07 -23.16
N SER A 21 34.61 -11.88 -21.88
CA SER A 21 35.40 -12.77 -21.04
C SER A 21 34.53 -13.47 -20.01
N VAL A 22 34.55 -14.81 -20.01
CA VAL A 22 33.85 -15.63 -19.00
C VAL A 22 34.46 -15.43 -17.63
N ASP A 23 35.80 -15.42 -17.54
CA ASP A 23 36.50 -15.26 -16.25
C ASP A 23 36.22 -13.91 -15.62
N HIS A 24 36.17 -12.83 -16.43
CA HIS A 24 35.77 -11.51 -15.94
C HIS A 24 34.30 -11.50 -15.48
N GLY A 25 33.41 -12.15 -16.23
CA GLY A 25 32.00 -12.31 -15.84
C GLY A 25 31.85 -13.05 -14.51
N ILE A 26 32.58 -14.15 -14.31
CA ILE A 26 32.62 -14.91 -13.03
C ILE A 26 33.08 -14.03 -11.88
N ASN A 27 34.14 -13.22 -12.08
CA ASN A 27 34.64 -12.33 -11.05
C ASN A 27 33.59 -11.28 -10.64
N ILE A 28 32.90 -10.67 -11.62
CA ILE A 28 31.80 -9.74 -11.34
C ILE A 28 30.71 -10.44 -10.51
N ILE A 29 30.26 -11.64 -10.91
CA ILE A 29 29.21 -12.41 -10.20
C ILE A 29 29.63 -12.68 -8.75
N LYS A 30 30.87 -13.09 -8.51
CA LYS A 30 31.39 -13.38 -7.17
C LYS A 30 31.42 -12.15 -6.27
N GLU A 31 31.94 -11.02 -6.77
CA GLU A 31 32.04 -9.80 -5.98
C GLU A 31 30.65 -9.24 -5.63
N PHE A 32 29.70 -9.22 -6.57
CA PHE A 32 28.33 -8.79 -6.29
C PHE A 32 27.53 -9.83 -5.47
N GLY A 33 27.86 -11.11 -5.55
CA GLY A 33 27.34 -12.15 -4.65
C GLY A 33 27.74 -11.90 -3.20
N LYS A 34 28.99 -11.42 -2.94
CA LYS A 34 29.43 -11.00 -1.60
C LYS A 34 28.60 -9.81 -1.10
N VAL A 35 28.40 -8.78 -1.92
CA VAL A 35 27.57 -7.61 -1.57
C VAL A 35 26.16 -8.03 -1.17
N ALA A 36 25.51 -8.92 -1.95
CA ALA A 36 24.18 -9.41 -1.65
C ALA A 36 24.10 -10.12 -0.29
N LYS A 37 25.08 -10.95 0.03
CA LYS A 37 25.21 -11.66 1.32
C LYS A 37 25.46 -10.72 2.47
N GLU A 38 26.41 -9.80 2.35
CA GLU A 38 26.77 -8.82 3.39
C GLU A 38 25.60 -7.89 3.74
N LYS A 39 24.85 -7.46 2.73
CA LYS A 39 23.69 -6.58 2.92
C LYS A 39 22.41 -7.35 3.28
N ASN A 40 22.44 -8.69 3.24
CA ASN A 40 21.31 -9.56 3.52
C ASN A 40 20.04 -9.17 2.71
N VAL A 41 20.20 -8.99 1.40
CA VAL A 41 19.12 -8.63 0.48
C VAL A 41 18.94 -9.69 -0.59
N LYS A 42 17.72 -9.81 -1.14
CA LYS A 42 17.43 -10.74 -2.22
C LYS A 42 17.82 -10.11 -3.55
N CYS A 43 18.77 -10.74 -4.23
CA CYS A 43 19.33 -10.22 -5.47
C CYS A 43 19.10 -11.15 -6.65
N ILE A 44 18.93 -10.54 -7.79
CA ILE A 44 18.85 -11.14 -9.13
C ILE A 44 20.09 -10.68 -9.89
N PHE A 45 20.79 -11.60 -10.54
CA PHE A 45 21.87 -11.25 -11.46
C PHE A 45 21.35 -11.34 -12.90
N LYS A 46 21.51 -10.24 -13.68
CA LYS A 46 20.87 -10.11 -14.98
C LYS A 46 21.87 -10.08 -16.13
N PHE A 47 21.59 -10.92 -17.15
CA PHE A 47 22.29 -11.00 -18.42
C PHE A 47 21.47 -10.42 -19.57
N GLN A 48 22.07 -10.37 -20.75
CA GLN A 48 21.43 -9.94 -21.98
C GLN A 48 21.78 -10.90 -23.13
N PHE A 49 20.75 -11.52 -23.71
CA PHE A 49 20.92 -12.42 -24.85
C PHE A 49 20.58 -11.74 -26.17
N ARG A 50 21.40 -11.98 -27.16
CA ARG A 50 21.22 -11.55 -28.54
C ARG A 50 21.69 -12.66 -29.49
N ASP A 51 20.80 -13.17 -30.30
CA ASP A 51 21.20 -13.95 -31.48
C ASP A 51 21.57 -12.97 -32.60
N LEU A 52 22.86 -12.64 -32.72
CA LEU A 52 23.33 -11.61 -33.66
C LEU A 52 22.99 -11.94 -35.11
N ALA A 53 22.82 -13.20 -35.45
CA ALA A 53 22.48 -13.62 -36.80
C ALA A 53 21.04 -13.32 -37.20
N THR A 54 20.14 -13.27 -36.23
CA THR A 54 18.72 -12.90 -36.44
C THR A 54 18.43 -11.45 -36.08
N LEU A 55 19.15 -10.89 -35.12
CA LEU A 55 18.96 -9.52 -34.64
C LEU A 55 19.54 -8.47 -35.60
N ILE A 56 20.66 -8.77 -36.25
CA ILE A 56 21.36 -7.82 -37.14
C ILE A 56 21.15 -8.24 -38.59
N HIS A 57 20.66 -7.31 -39.41
CA HIS A 57 20.53 -7.56 -40.83
C HIS A 57 21.92 -7.89 -41.46
N PRO A 58 22.04 -8.90 -42.33
CA PRO A 58 23.32 -9.39 -42.82
C PRO A 58 24.24 -8.33 -43.42
N GLU A 59 23.70 -7.33 -44.11
CA GLU A 59 24.49 -6.23 -44.70
C GLU A 59 25.12 -5.30 -43.67
N PHE A 60 24.58 -5.25 -42.41
CA PHE A 60 25.04 -4.35 -41.36
C PHE A 60 25.87 -5.05 -40.27
N ILE A 61 26.13 -6.36 -40.37
CA ILE A 61 26.83 -7.12 -39.30
C ILE A 61 28.23 -6.59 -39.02
N ASN A 62 28.87 -5.98 -40.03
CA ASN A 62 30.20 -5.36 -39.94
C ASN A 62 30.13 -3.82 -39.90
N SER A 63 28.96 -3.24 -39.69
CA SER A 63 28.79 -1.79 -39.65
C SER A 63 29.59 -1.17 -38.50
N THR A 64 30.37 -0.17 -38.80
CA THR A 64 31.10 0.68 -37.84
C THR A 64 30.33 1.92 -37.45
N GLU A 65 29.30 2.29 -38.21
CA GLU A 65 28.47 3.48 -37.98
C GLU A 65 27.58 3.34 -36.75
N ASN A 66 27.02 2.13 -36.55
CA ASN A 66 26.19 1.81 -35.37
C ASN A 66 27.08 1.31 -34.23
N LYS A 67 27.30 2.17 -33.23
CA LYS A 67 28.08 1.85 -32.03
C LYS A 67 27.63 0.63 -31.28
N HIS A 68 26.32 0.30 -31.34
CA HIS A 68 25.75 -0.86 -30.65
C HIS A 68 26.10 -2.18 -31.34
N ILE A 69 26.05 -2.23 -32.69
CA ILE A 69 26.46 -3.41 -33.47
C ILE A 69 27.91 -3.75 -33.15
N LYS A 70 28.80 -2.76 -33.22
CA LYS A 70 30.22 -2.94 -32.90
C LYS A 70 30.39 -3.52 -31.47
N ARG A 71 29.69 -2.93 -30.48
CA ARG A 71 29.78 -3.39 -29.11
C ARG A 71 29.27 -4.82 -28.94
N PHE A 72 28.10 -5.15 -29.49
CA PHE A 72 27.54 -6.50 -29.39
C PHE A 72 28.40 -7.56 -30.05
N THR A 73 29.03 -7.24 -31.18
CA THR A 73 29.93 -8.16 -31.87
C THR A 73 31.22 -8.39 -31.07
N SER A 74 31.82 -7.31 -30.53
CA SER A 74 33.09 -7.39 -29.80
C SER A 74 32.97 -8.04 -28.40
N THR A 75 31.77 -8.03 -27.79
CA THR A 75 31.53 -8.63 -26.47
C THR A 75 30.69 -9.91 -26.52
N LYS A 76 30.57 -10.53 -27.69
CA LYS A 76 29.78 -11.74 -27.89
C LYS A 76 30.36 -12.90 -27.06
N LEU A 77 29.48 -13.59 -26.32
CA LEU A 77 29.74 -14.87 -25.66
C LEU A 77 29.01 -15.99 -26.40
N LYS A 78 29.51 -17.22 -26.28
CA LYS A 78 28.82 -18.41 -26.75
C LYS A 78 27.71 -18.82 -25.76
N VAL A 79 26.80 -19.67 -26.20
CA VAL A 79 25.71 -20.16 -25.33
C VAL A 79 26.28 -20.94 -24.14
N GLU A 80 27.32 -21.74 -24.39
CA GLU A 80 28.01 -22.52 -23.35
C GLU A 80 28.66 -21.63 -22.29
N ASP A 81 29.17 -20.46 -22.68
CA ASP A 81 29.77 -19.47 -21.78
C ASP A 81 28.71 -18.90 -20.83
N TYR A 82 27.52 -18.63 -21.34
CA TYR A 82 26.40 -18.18 -20.50
C TYR A 82 25.95 -19.26 -19.52
N GLN A 83 26.04 -20.55 -19.87
CA GLN A 83 25.74 -21.62 -18.90
C GLN A 83 26.71 -21.59 -17.72
N ILE A 84 27.99 -21.41 -17.99
CA ILE A 84 29.03 -21.31 -16.94
C ILE A 84 28.74 -20.11 -16.02
N LEU A 85 28.39 -18.98 -16.60
CA LEU A 85 28.03 -17.78 -15.82
C LEU A 85 26.75 -17.99 -15.00
N LEU A 86 25.73 -18.63 -15.56
CA LEU A 86 24.48 -18.95 -14.86
C LEU A 86 24.69 -19.90 -13.68
N ASP A 87 25.56 -20.92 -13.87
CA ASP A 87 25.93 -21.84 -12.81
C ASP A 87 26.63 -21.10 -11.66
N GLU A 88 27.50 -20.12 -11.98
CA GLU A 88 28.13 -19.30 -10.94
C GLU A 88 27.11 -18.42 -10.21
N VAL A 89 26.09 -17.85 -10.90
CA VAL A 89 25.00 -17.09 -10.26
C VAL A 89 24.28 -17.99 -9.23
N LYS A 90 23.96 -19.23 -9.61
CA LYS A 90 23.32 -20.21 -8.71
C LYS A 90 24.23 -20.59 -7.53
N ASN A 91 25.54 -20.78 -7.78
CA ASN A 91 26.54 -21.07 -6.73
C ASN A 91 26.63 -19.94 -5.70
N GLN A 92 26.47 -18.69 -6.12
CA GLN A 92 26.42 -17.53 -5.21
C GLN A 92 25.08 -17.41 -4.47
N GLY A 93 24.08 -18.24 -4.77
CA GLY A 93 22.75 -18.18 -4.17
C GLY A 93 21.90 -17.00 -4.66
N LEU A 94 22.22 -16.47 -5.84
CA LEU A 94 21.48 -15.40 -6.49
C LEU A 94 20.39 -15.98 -7.40
N LEU A 95 19.33 -15.22 -7.61
CA LEU A 95 18.36 -15.47 -8.68
C LEU A 95 18.92 -15.00 -10.02
N SER A 96 18.40 -15.54 -11.10
CA SER A 96 18.86 -15.25 -12.46
C SER A 96 17.78 -14.56 -13.30
N MET A 97 18.19 -13.58 -14.10
CA MET A 97 17.33 -12.90 -15.06
C MET A 97 18.06 -12.72 -16.38
N CYS A 98 17.32 -12.75 -17.48
CA CYS A 98 17.91 -12.44 -18.77
C CYS A 98 16.98 -11.57 -19.62
N THR A 99 17.59 -10.62 -20.36
CA THR A 99 16.93 -9.78 -21.36
C THR A 99 17.10 -10.40 -22.74
N PRO A 100 16.05 -10.95 -23.37
CA PRO A 100 16.09 -11.30 -24.79
C PRO A 100 15.92 -10.05 -25.67
N PHE A 101 16.62 -9.99 -26.80
CA PHE A 101 16.44 -8.97 -27.82
C PHE A 101 15.87 -9.55 -29.13
N ASP A 102 15.59 -10.84 -29.16
CA ASP A 102 15.02 -11.57 -30.28
C ASP A 102 14.30 -12.85 -29.77
N GLU A 103 13.46 -13.47 -30.59
CA GLU A 103 12.62 -14.60 -30.22
C GLU A 103 13.42 -15.86 -29.91
N LYS A 104 14.56 -16.10 -30.61
CA LYS A 104 15.43 -17.25 -30.31
C LYS A 104 16.07 -17.12 -28.94
N SER A 105 16.38 -15.90 -28.52
CA SER A 105 16.91 -15.65 -27.19
C SER A 105 15.90 -15.99 -26.10
N VAL A 106 14.58 -15.86 -26.34
CA VAL A 106 13.53 -16.28 -25.41
C VAL A 106 13.55 -17.79 -25.21
N ASP A 107 13.64 -18.57 -26.30
CA ASP A 107 13.72 -20.04 -26.23
C ASP A 107 14.93 -20.48 -25.41
N ARG A 108 16.10 -19.90 -25.67
CA ARG A 108 17.33 -20.19 -24.91
C ARG A 108 17.22 -19.89 -23.43
N ILE A 109 16.62 -18.76 -23.07
CA ILE A 109 16.41 -18.37 -21.67
C ILE A 109 15.57 -19.42 -20.94
N SER A 110 14.50 -19.89 -21.58
CA SER A 110 13.62 -20.92 -21.03
C SER A 110 14.32 -22.27 -20.90
N GLU A 111 15.07 -22.69 -21.94
CA GLU A 111 15.81 -23.95 -21.96
C GLU A 111 16.93 -24.00 -20.90
N MET A 112 17.61 -22.87 -20.65
CA MET A 112 18.68 -22.76 -19.66
C MET A 112 18.17 -22.69 -18.22
N GLY A 113 16.89 -22.44 -18.01
CA GLY A 113 16.26 -22.38 -16.69
C GLY A 113 16.62 -21.13 -15.90
N PHE A 114 16.51 -19.95 -16.52
CA PHE A 114 16.52 -18.68 -15.82
C PHE A 114 15.24 -18.52 -15.00
N ASP A 115 15.31 -17.74 -13.91
CA ASP A 115 14.16 -17.52 -13.01
C ASP A 115 13.21 -16.41 -13.54
N PHE A 116 13.74 -15.42 -14.26
CA PHE A 116 13.00 -14.26 -14.77
C PHE A 116 13.39 -13.89 -16.19
N ILE A 117 12.43 -13.30 -16.92
CA ILE A 117 12.68 -12.60 -18.18
C ILE A 117 12.56 -11.09 -17.99
N LYS A 118 13.44 -10.31 -18.63
CA LYS A 118 13.38 -8.85 -18.67
C LYS A 118 12.99 -8.36 -20.05
N VAL A 119 12.05 -7.43 -20.14
CA VAL A 119 11.78 -6.66 -21.34
C VAL A 119 12.53 -5.33 -21.24
N ALA A 120 13.49 -5.09 -22.12
CA ALA A 120 14.17 -3.80 -22.23
C ALA A 120 13.21 -2.70 -22.74
N SER A 121 13.44 -1.45 -22.36
CA SER A 121 12.60 -0.32 -22.83
C SER A 121 12.48 -0.25 -24.35
N CYS A 122 13.56 -0.51 -25.09
CA CYS A 122 13.55 -0.52 -26.57
C CYS A 122 12.76 -1.70 -27.19
N CYS A 123 12.49 -2.76 -26.41
CA CYS A 123 11.72 -3.93 -26.84
C CYS A 123 10.26 -3.87 -26.36
N ALA A 124 9.88 -2.88 -25.58
CA ALA A 124 8.56 -2.79 -24.97
C ALA A 124 7.42 -2.45 -25.94
N THR A 125 7.73 -2.17 -27.20
CA THR A 125 6.77 -2.02 -28.31
C THR A 125 6.99 -3.04 -29.44
N ASP A 126 7.90 -4.00 -29.23
CA ASP A 126 8.15 -5.09 -30.16
C ASP A 126 7.16 -6.24 -29.93
N TRP A 127 5.99 -6.15 -30.55
CA TRP A 127 4.89 -7.10 -30.31
C TRP A 127 5.20 -8.55 -30.69
N PRO A 128 5.96 -8.87 -31.77
CA PRO A 128 6.42 -10.23 -32.01
C PRO A 128 7.22 -10.82 -30.84
N LEU A 129 8.20 -10.06 -30.34
CA LEU A 129 9.01 -10.47 -29.19
C LEU A 129 8.19 -10.57 -27.91
N LEU A 130 7.30 -9.59 -27.61
CA LEU A 130 6.43 -9.59 -26.44
C LEU A 130 5.47 -10.78 -26.44
N LYS A 131 4.92 -11.16 -27.60
CA LYS A 131 4.11 -12.35 -27.75
C LYS A 131 4.91 -13.61 -27.40
N LYS A 132 6.11 -13.74 -27.92
CA LYS A 132 7.00 -14.87 -27.63
C LYS A 132 7.35 -14.95 -26.14
N ILE A 133 7.67 -13.81 -25.50
CA ILE A 133 7.93 -13.74 -24.06
C ILE A 133 6.69 -14.18 -23.25
N SER A 134 5.49 -13.73 -23.63
CA SER A 134 4.26 -14.10 -22.91
C SER A 134 3.97 -15.60 -22.97
N GLU A 135 4.35 -16.28 -24.05
CA GLU A 135 4.18 -17.73 -24.25
C GLU A 135 5.15 -18.58 -23.42
N ALA A 136 6.24 -17.99 -22.91
CA ALA A 136 7.18 -18.67 -22.03
C ALA A 136 6.64 -18.84 -20.59
N PHE A 137 5.60 -18.10 -20.20
CA PHE A 137 4.99 -18.14 -18.85
C PHE A 137 5.97 -17.95 -17.69
N MET A 138 7.06 -17.25 -17.94
CA MET A 138 8.04 -16.91 -16.91
C MET A 138 7.70 -15.56 -16.25
N PRO A 139 8.03 -15.36 -14.96
CA PRO A 139 7.94 -14.07 -14.32
C PRO A 139 8.68 -13.00 -15.12
N THR A 140 8.00 -11.92 -15.50
CA THR A 140 8.50 -10.94 -16.45
C THR A 140 8.64 -9.57 -15.82
N VAL A 141 9.78 -8.91 -16.00
CA VAL A 141 10.01 -7.52 -15.56
C VAL A 141 10.09 -6.63 -16.79
N ILE A 142 9.28 -5.56 -16.84
CA ILE A 142 9.13 -4.72 -18.03
C ILE A 142 9.60 -3.30 -17.72
N SER A 143 10.64 -2.82 -18.41
CA SER A 143 11.09 -1.42 -18.36
C SER A 143 10.28 -0.54 -19.30
N THR A 144 9.96 0.67 -18.83
CA THR A 144 9.04 1.59 -19.52
C THR A 144 9.70 2.87 -20.02
N GLY A 145 11.03 2.89 -20.10
CA GLY A 145 11.79 4.08 -20.53
C GLY A 145 11.38 4.57 -21.92
N GLY A 146 11.05 5.85 -22.02
CA GLY A 146 10.63 6.51 -23.26
C GLY A 146 9.21 6.21 -23.73
N LEU A 147 8.46 5.34 -23.04
CA LEU A 147 7.07 4.99 -23.40
C LEU A 147 6.08 6.05 -22.93
N LYS A 148 5.04 6.26 -23.74
CA LYS A 148 3.85 7.01 -23.36
C LYS A 148 2.93 6.16 -22.48
N ILE A 149 2.12 6.78 -21.62
CA ILE A 149 1.17 6.07 -20.74
C ILE A 149 0.26 5.12 -21.53
N LYS A 150 -0.22 5.51 -22.71
CA LYS A 150 -1.04 4.65 -23.55
C LYS A 150 -0.32 3.36 -24.00
N GLU A 151 0.97 3.43 -24.25
CA GLU A 151 1.78 2.25 -24.61
C GLU A 151 1.96 1.32 -23.42
N ILE A 152 2.15 1.91 -22.22
CA ILE A 152 2.22 1.17 -20.96
C ILE A 152 0.87 0.52 -20.65
N ASP A 153 -0.27 1.21 -20.83
CA ASP A 153 -1.62 0.63 -20.70
C ASP A 153 -1.80 -0.59 -21.59
N ASN A 154 -1.33 -0.51 -22.84
CA ASN A 154 -1.41 -1.65 -23.78
C ASN A 154 -0.58 -2.85 -23.30
N LEU A 155 0.63 -2.60 -22.79
CA LEU A 155 1.49 -3.65 -22.22
C LEU A 155 0.83 -4.32 -21.01
N VAL A 156 0.34 -3.53 -20.08
CA VAL A 156 -0.34 -4.02 -18.87
C VAL A 156 -1.57 -4.85 -19.26
N SER A 157 -2.39 -4.36 -20.18
CA SER A 157 -3.57 -5.07 -20.67
C SER A 157 -3.17 -6.39 -21.33
N PHE A 158 -2.13 -6.38 -22.17
CA PHE A 158 -1.66 -7.58 -22.86
C PHE A 158 -1.19 -8.66 -21.91
N PHE A 159 -0.28 -8.35 -20.97
CA PHE A 159 0.25 -9.34 -20.02
C PHE A 159 -0.81 -9.83 -19.04
N ASN A 160 -1.73 -8.97 -18.58
CA ASN A 160 -2.88 -9.37 -17.78
C ASN A 160 -3.81 -10.34 -18.53
N HIS A 161 -4.11 -10.07 -19.81
CA HIS A 161 -4.93 -10.96 -20.66
C HIS A 161 -4.27 -12.32 -20.87
N LYS A 162 -2.94 -12.36 -20.95
CA LYS A 162 -2.18 -13.59 -21.10
C LYS A 162 -2.05 -14.38 -19.79
N GLY A 163 -2.38 -13.76 -18.64
CA GLY A 163 -2.24 -14.40 -17.32
C GLY A 163 -0.81 -14.52 -16.85
N ASN A 164 0.10 -13.68 -17.35
CA ASN A 164 1.49 -13.68 -16.91
C ASN A 164 1.67 -12.95 -15.58
N ASP A 165 2.57 -13.44 -14.75
CA ASP A 165 3.10 -12.71 -13.61
C ASP A 165 4.12 -11.69 -14.09
N PHE A 166 3.90 -10.40 -13.85
CA PHE A 166 4.83 -9.36 -14.29
C PHE A 166 4.92 -8.17 -13.33
N ALA A 167 6.01 -7.42 -13.45
CA ALA A 167 6.27 -6.16 -12.77
C ALA A 167 6.64 -5.08 -13.78
N LEU A 168 6.33 -3.82 -13.47
CA LEU A 168 6.74 -2.66 -14.27
C LEU A 168 7.89 -1.94 -13.58
N MET A 169 8.87 -1.47 -14.36
CA MET A 169 9.94 -0.62 -13.87
C MET A 169 9.88 0.76 -14.53
N HIS A 170 9.70 1.80 -13.73
CA HIS A 170 10.00 3.15 -14.19
C HIS A 170 11.49 3.21 -14.55
N CYS A 171 11.79 3.76 -15.71
CA CYS A 171 13.14 3.80 -16.25
C CYS A 171 13.31 5.08 -17.10
N VAL A 172 14.49 5.68 -17.03
CA VAL A 172 14.92 6.75 -17.92
C VAL A 172 16.08 6.22 -18.75
N SER A 173 15.89 6.13 -20.07
CA SER A 173 16.87 5.53 -21.00
C SER A 173 17.90 6.56 -21.51
N VAL A 174 18.48 7.33 -20.57
CA VAL A 174 19.60 8.25 -20.76
C VAL A 174 20.79 7.73 -19.94
N TYR A 175 22.01 7.74 -20.46
CA TYR A 175 23.19 7.04 -19.92
C TYR A 175 24.43 7.95 -19.87
N PRO A 176 24.80 8.57 -18.73
CA PRO A 176 24.07 8.64 -17.47
C PRO A 176 22.86 9.56 -17.55
N SER A 177 21.91 9.39 -16.61
CA SER A 177 20.78 10.31 -16.42
C SER A 177 21.13 11.35 -15.36
N GLU A 178 20.74 12.60 -15.60
CA GLU A 178 20.84 13.68 -14.63
C GLU A 178 19.67 13.67 -13.64
N ASP A 179 19.84 14.25 -12.46
CA ASP A 179 18.82 14.22 -11.39
C ASP A 179 17.46 14.78 -11.83
N ASN A 180 17.44 15.84 -12.62
CA ASN A 180 16.22 16.48 -13.15
C ASN A 180 15.51 15.65 -14.23
N GLU A 181 16.13 14.59 -14.75
CA GLU A 181 15.55 13.67 -15.74
C GLU A 181 14.88 12.47 -15.11
N LEU A 182 15.18 12.15 -13.84
CA LEU A 182 14.75 10.88 -13.17
C LEU A 182 13.24 10.75 -13.06
N SER A 183 12.50 11.83 -12.93
CA SER A 183 11.01 11.85 -12.90
C SER A 183 10.38 10.81 -11.96
N LEU A 184 10.93 10.64 -10.75
CA LEU A 184 10.56 9.56 -9.81
C LEU A 184 9.08 9.57 -9.41
N ASN A 185 8.34 10.68 -9.58
CA ASN A 185 6.89 10.71 -9.37
C ASN A 185 6.11 9.79 -10.31
N GLN A 186 6.73 9.28 -11.40
CA GLN A 186 6.11 8.25 -12.22
C GLN A 186 5.85 6.95 -11.45
N ILE A 187 6.61 6.66 -10.40
CA ILE A 187 6.39 5.51 -9.52
C ILE A 187 5.02 5.62 -8.85
N ASP A 188 4.68 6.81 -8.30
CA ASP A 188 3.36 7.07 -7.70
C ASP A 188 2.24 6.93 -8.74
N LEU A 189 2.45 7.49 -9.93
CA LEU A 189 1.48 7.37 -11.03
C LEU A 189 1.21 5.90 -11.37
N PHE A 190 2.27 5.09 -11.52
CA PHE A 190 2.13 3.67 -11.87
C PHE A 190 1.45 2.88 -10.74
N LYS A 191 1.81 3.12 -9.47
CA LYS A 191 1.16 2.48 -8.33
C LYS A 191 -0.33 2.79 -8.25
N ASN A 192 -0.72 4.02 -8.49
CA ASN A 192 -2.13 4.41 -8.48
C ASN A 192 -2.89 3.85 -9.68
N ARG A 193 -2.27 3.85 -10.88
CA ARG A 193 -2.91 3.39 -12.11
C ARG A 193 -2.97 1.86 -12.22
N TYR A 194 -1.95 1.18 -11.74
CA TYR A 194 -1.76 -0.27 -11.83
C TYR A 194 -1.60 -0.89 -10.44
N SER A 195 -2.56 -0.66 -9.57
CA SER A 195 -2.50 -0.95 -8.12
C SER A 195 -2.19 -2.40 -7.74
N LYS A 196 -2.38 -3.35 -8.66
CA LYS A 196 -2.10 -4.79 -8.44
C LYS A 196 -0.75 -5.24 -9.00
N ILE A 197 -0.02 -4.35 -9.67
CA ILE A 197 1.24 -4.68 -10.34
C ILE A 197 2.40 -4.14 -9.50
N PRO A 198 3.41 -4.96 -9.17
CA PRO A 198 4.63 -4.51 -8.54
C PRO A 198 5.34 -3.46 -9.40
N ILE A 199 5.75 -2.36 -8.77
CA ILE A 199 6.44 -1.25 -9.45
C ILE A 199 7.88 -1.18 -8.96
N GLY A 200 8.80 -0.99 -9.89
CA GLY A 200 10.23 -0.86 -9.63
C GLY A 200 10.84 0.40 -10.23
N TRP A 201 12.12 0.57 -9.96
CA TRP A 201 12.99 1.63 -10.49
C TRP A 201 14.21 1.01 -11.16
N SER A 202 14.42 1.29 -12.44
CA SER A 202 15.61 0.92 -13.22
C SER A 202 16.44 2.16 -13.50
N THR A 203 17.62 2.22 -12.93
CA THR A 203 18.40 3.44 -12.77
C THR A 203 19.63 3.50 -13.66
N HIS A 204 19.93 4.71 -14.16
CA HIS A 204 21.11 4.98 -14.99
C HIS A 204 21.85 6.27 -14.57
N GLU A 205 21.52 6.85 -13.43
CA GLU A 205 22.23 7.98 -12.84
C GLU A 205 23.64 7.58 -12.40
N HIS A 206 24.47 8.58 -12.11
CA HIS A 206 25.84 8.35 -11.65
C HIS A 206 25.86 7.47 -10.41
N PRO A 207 26.77 6.48 -10.31
CA PRO A 207 26.83 5.52 -9.20
C PRO A 207 26.90 6.10 -7.79
N TYR A 208 27.40 7.31 -7.63
CA TYR A 208 27.41 8.01 -6.32
C TYR A 208 26.05 8.59 -5.91
N ASN A 209 25.07 8.65 -6.81
CA ASN A 209 23.73 9.08 -6.44
C ASN A 209 23.01 7.91 -5.74
N THR A 210 23.03 7.94 -4.41
CA THR A 210 22.29 6.98 -3.56
C THR A 210 20.94 7.54 -3.11
N THR A 211 20.65 8.82 -3.41
CA THR A 211 19.38 9.48 -3.03
C THR A 211 18.21 8.96 -3.85
N ALA A 212 18.43 8.69 -5.13
CA ALA A 212 17.37 8.24 -6.04
C ALA A 212 16.71 6.93 -5.57
N VAL A 213 17.47 5.94 -5.09
CA VAL A 213 16.92 4.68 -4.58
C VAL A 213 16.12 4.87 -3.29
N ALA A 214 16.55 5.79 -2.41
CA ALA A 214 15.82 6.13 -1.19
C ALA A 214 14.45 6.75 -1.52
N ILE A 215 14.41 7.68 -2.49
CA ILE A 215 13.17 8.28 -2.99
C ILE A 215 12.28 7.22 -3.65
N ALA A 216 12.84 6.37 -4.52
CA ALA A 216 12.09 5.30 -5.17
C ALA A 216 11.46 4.35 -4.14
N LYS A 217 12.22 3.96 -3.09
CA LYS A 217 11.70 3.16 -1.98
C LYS A 217 10.59 3.88 -1.23
N SER A 218 10.76 5.15 -0.89
CA SER A 218 9.74 5.93 -0.18
C SER A 218 8.43 6.06 -0.97
N LYS A 219 8.50 6.04 -2.30
CA LYS A 219 7.34 5.99 -3.21
C LYS A 219 6.76 4.58 -3.37
N GLY A 220 7.36 3.57 -2.75
CA GLY A 220 6.89 2.19 -2.70
C GLY A 220 7.30 1.36 -3.91
N ALA A 221 8.42 1.67 -4.55
CA ALA A 221 9.07 0.73 -5.45
C ALA A 221 9.53 -0.50 -4.67
N SER A 222 9.43 -1.68 -5.31
CA SER A 222 9.81 -2.98 -4.75
C SER A 222 10.84 -3.74 -5.59
N LEU A 223 11.20 -3.22 -6.77
CA LEU A 223 12.28 -3.73 -7.60
C LEU A 223 13.25 -2.60 -7.90
N PHE A 224 14.55 -2.87 -7.79
CA PHE A 224 15.60 -1.87 -7.95
C PHE A 224 16.69 -2.44 -8.85
N GLU A 225 16.90 -1.87 -10.02
CA GLU A 225 17.85 -2.37 -11.01
C GLU A 225 18.97 -1.37 -11.26
N ARG A 226 20.22 -1.87 -11.30
CA ARG A 226 21.40 -1.07 -11.56
C ARG A 226 22.42 -1.83 -12.40
N HIS A 227 23.08 -1.15 -13.32
CA HIS A 227 24.22 -1.70 -14.03
C HIS A 227 25.42 -1.88 -13.11
N VAL A 228 26.11 -3.01 -13.26
CA VAL A 228 27.23 -3.40 -12.39
C VAL A 228 28.43 -3.89 -13.17
N GLY A 229 29.62 -3.79 -12.58
CA GLY A 229 30.85 -4.30 -13.17
C GLY A 229 32.07 -4.08 -12.28
N LEU A 230 33.23 -4.45 -12.78
CA LEU A 230 34.50 -4.27 -12.08
C LEU A 230 35.47 -3.45 -12.93
N ASN A 231 36.19 -2.53 -12.31
CA ASN A 231 37.38 -1.91 -12.88
C ASN A 231 38.56 -2.88 -12.76
N THR A 232 39.37 -2.96 -13.81
CA THR A 232 40.65 -3.64 -13.82
C THR A 232 41.71 -2.71 -14.42
N GLU A 233 42.96 -3.14 -14.49
CA GLU A 233 44.01 -2.36 -15.16
C GLU A 233 43.68 -2.07 -16.65
N GLU A 234 42.95 -3.01 -17.31
CA GLU A 234 42.62 -2.91 -18.72
C GLU A 234 41.17 -2.45 -18.99
N ILE A 235 40.28 -2.55 -17.99
CA ILE A 235 38.86 -2.31 -18.15
C ILE A 235 38.44 -1.17 -17.22
N SER A 236 37.96 -0.07 -17.80
CA SER A 236 37.31 1.03 -17.09
C SER A 236 35.80 0.92 -17.25
N LEU A 237 35.05 1.02 -16.17
CA LEU A 237 33.59 1.07 -16.21
C LEU A 237 33.09 2.37 -16.84
N ASN A 238 31.92 2.28 -17.45
CA ASN A 238 31.18 3.47 -17.89
C ASN A 238 30.65 4.26 -16.70
N LEU A 239 30.19 5.49 -16.94
CA LEU A 239 29.78 6.44 -15.90
C LEU A 239 28.50 6.08 -15.14
N TYR A 240 27.74 5.06 -15.57
CA TYR A 240 26.47 4.64 -14.96
C TYR A 240 26.51 3.22 -14.37
N SER A 241 27.63 2.51 -14.48
CA SER A 241 27.79 1.19 -13.87
C SER A 241 28.50 1.29 -12.51
N SER A 242 27.99 0.59 -11.52
CA SER A 242 28.48 0.61 -10.15
C SER A 242 29.54 -0.45 -9.91
N THR A 243 30.55 -0.12 -9.11
CA THR A 243 31.43 -1.08 -8.47
C THR A 243 30.70 -1.78 -7.31
N PRO A 244 31.26 -2.88 -6.74
CA PRO A 244 30.69 -3.54 -5.56
C PRO A 244 30.47 -2.59 -4.38
N GLU A 245 31.43 -1.69 -4.09
CA GLU A 245 31.34 -0.71 -3.01
C GLU A 245 30.16 0.25 -3.24
N GLN A 246 30.05 0.82 -4.45
CA GLN A 246 28.97 1.72 -4.81
C GLN A 246 27.60 1.05 -4.79
N ALA A 247 27.50 -0.22 -5.18
CA ALA A 247 26.28 -1.00 -5.06
C ALA A 247 25.92 -1.27 -3.58
N GLY A 248 26.93 -1.49 -2.74
CA GLY A 248 26.76 -1.61 -1.29
C GLY A 248 26.20 -0.34 -0.65
N GLU A 249 26.75 0.84 -0.98
CA GLU A 249 26.27 2.15 -0.52
C GLU A 249 24.83 2.43 -1.02
N TRP A 250 24.53 2.07 -2.25
CA TRP A 250 23.18 2.18 -2.83
C TRP A 250 22.16 1.33 -2.08
N ILE A 251 22.50 0.09 -1.72
CA ILE A 251 21.66 -0.79 -0.90
C ILE A 251 21.53 -0.25 0.54
N ASP A 252 22.58 0.32 1.12
CA ASP A 252 22.54 0.93 2.47
C ASP A 252 21.56 2.12 2.50
N SER A 253 21.55 2.93 1.45
CA SER A 253 20.59 4.03 1.31
C SER A 253 19.15 3.51 1.24
N TYR A 254 18.89 2.44 0.49
CA TYR A 254 17.60 1.75 0.48
C TYR A 254 17.21 1.21 1.87
N ILE A 255 18.13 0.55 2.57
CA ILE A 255 17.88 0.00 3.91
C ILE A 255 17.54 1.13 4.90
N SER A 256 18.28 2.24 4.82
CA SER A 256 18.03 3.42 5.63
C SER A 256 16.64 4.02 5.34
N ALA A 257 16.30 4.19 4.06
CA ALA A 257 14.98 4.67 3.65
C ALA A 257 13.86 3.74 4.13
N SER A 258 14.04 2.42 4.02
CA SER A 258 13.06 1.42 4.48
C SER A 258 12.78 1.54 5.98
N LYS A 259 13.83 1.73 6.79
CA LYS A 259 13.69 1.95 8.24
C LYS A 259 12.97 3.27 8.55
N MET A 260 13.28 4.34 7.83
CA MET A 260 12.65 5.65 8.02
C MET A 260 11.19 5.68 7.58
N CYS A 261 10.83 4.95 6.53
CA CYS A 261 9.44 4.88 6.03
C CYS A 261 8.53 4.07 6.95
N GLY A 262 9.04 3.07 7.67
CA GLY A 262 8.21 2.14 8.45
C GLY A 262 7.36 1.22 7.55
N ASP A 263 6.37 0.56 8.13
CA ASP A 263 5.48 -0.38 7.43
C ASP A 263 4.27 0.30 6.75
N GLY A 264 4.07 1.59 6.98
CA GLY A 264 2.99 2.38 6.38
C GLY A 264 1.59 2.12 6.95
N LEU A 265 1.41 1.19 7.89
CA LEU A 265 0.10 0.84 8.44
C LEU A 265 -0.16 1.54 9.77
N ASN A 266 0.70 1.35 10.76
CA ASN A 266 0.55 1.93 12.08
C ASN A 266 1.89 2.50 12.57
N ARG A 267 1.88 3.77 12.96
CA ARG A 267 3.05 4.37 13.58
C ARG A 267 3.28 3.77 14.97
N THR A 268 4.44 3.18 15.19
CA THR A 268 4.90 2.80 16.52
C THR A 268 5.34 4.07 17.25
N HIS A 269 4.72 4.35 18.40
CA HIS A 269 5.10 5.49 19.23
C HIS A 269 6.23 5.09 20.18
N PRO A 270 7.40 5.78 20.14
CA PRO A 270 8.45 5.57 21.13
C PRO A 270 7.93 5.88 22.54
N GLU A 271 8.34 5.10 23.55
CA GLU A 271 7.89 5.28 24.95
C GLU A 271 8.16 6.70 25.47
N ASN A 272 9.32 7.27 25.16
CA ASN A 272 9.69 8.62 25.56
C ASN A 272 8.89 9.73 24.87
N GLU A 273 8.24 9.46 23.73
CA GLU A 273 7.37 10.43 23.06
C GLU A 273 6.11 10.71 23.91
N GLN A 274 5.47 9.68 24.43
CA GLN A 274 4.31 9.79 25.31
C GLN A 274 4.65 10.61 26.56
N HIS A 275 5.77 10.29 27.21
CA HIS A 275 6.24 11.02 28.37
C HIS A 275 6.53 12.50 28.04
N SER A 276 7.21 12.78 26.93
CA SER A 276 7.49 14.14 26.48
C SER A 276 6.23 14.96 26.21
N LEU A 277 5.16 14.31 25.70
CA LEU A 277 3.89 14.97 25.49
C LEU A 277 3.13 15.23 26.79
N GLU A 278 3.21 14.29 27.76
CA GLU A 278 2.50 14.45 29.03
C GLU A 278 3.00 15.64 29.84
N ILE A 279 4.29 15.87 29.91
CA ILE A 279 4.87 17.03 30.63
C ILE A 279 4.51 18.38 29.99
N LEU A 280 4.08 18.40 28.72
CA LEU A 280 3.65 19.61 28.00
C LEU A 280 2.15 19.85 28.07
N LYS A 281 1.35 18.90 28.56
CA LYS A 281 -0.10 19.06 28.70
C LYS A 281 -0.45 20.09 29.76
N ARG A 282 -1.60 20.75 29.56
CA ARG A 282 -2.16 21.68 30.52
C ARG A 282 -3.20 21.00 31.40
N GLY A 283 -3.07 21.18 32.70
CA GLY A 283 -4.09 20.82 33.68
C GLY A 283 -5.12 21.93 33.85
N VAL A 284 -6.25 21.58 34.47
CA VAL A 284 -7.32 22.52 34.85
C VAL A 284 -7.09 22.96 36.30
N TYR A 285 -7.03 24.27 36.52
CA TYR A 285 -6.82 24.90 37.82
C TYR A 285 -7.97 25.88 38.11
N LEU A 286 -8.21 26.15 39.41
CA LEU A 286 -9.25 27.11 39.84
C LEU A 286 -8.75 28.56 39.83
N LYS A 287 -9.59 29.49 39.36
CA LYS A 287 -9.41 30.93 39.47
C LYS A 287 -9.91 31.47 40.80
N ASP A 288 -10.92 30.84 41.36
CA ASP A 288 -11.60 31.22 42.61
C ASP A 288 -11.92 29.97 43.44
N ASP A 289 -12.21 30.17 44.75
CA ASP A 289 -12.70 29.11 45.61
C ASP A 289 -13.99 28.50 45.07
N ILE A 290 -14.17 27.19 45.19
CA ILE A 290 -15.39 26.50 44.79
C ILE A 290 -15.86 25.55 45.89
N GLU A 291 -17.16 25.52 46.14
CA GLU A 291 -17.75 24.67 47.17
C GLU A 291 -18.23 23.34 46.58
N MET A 292 -18.30 22.33 47.45
CA MET A 292 -18.81 21.00 47.09
C MET A 292 -20.24 21.14 46.52
N GLY A 293 -20.52 20.49 45.38
CA GLY A 293 -21.79 20.47 44.68
C GLY A 293 -21.94 21.57 43.62
N GLU A 294 -20.98 22.52 43.54
CA GLU A 294 -20.96 23.49 42.44
C GLU A 294 -20.40 22.89 41.16
N TYR A 295 -20.69 23.53 40.02
CA TYR A 295 -20.22 23.15 38.69
C TYR A 295 -19.02 24.01 38.26
N LEU A 296 -18.07 23.35 37.58
CA LEU A 296 -16.92 23.99 36.96
C LEU A 296 -17.38 24.77 35.72
N THR A 297 -17.46 26.11 35.82
CA THR A 297 -17.74 26.98 34.71
C THR A 297 -16.44 27.60 34.16
N LYS A 298 -16.43 28.04 32.92
CA LYS A 298 -15.25 28.58 32.23
C LYS A 298 -14.61 29.78 32.91
N ASP A 299 -15.42 30.60 33.57
CA ASP A 299 -14.97 31.74 34.33
C ASP A 299 -14.25 31.35 35.63
N LYS A 300 -14.62 30.19 36.23
CA LYS A 300 -14.02 29.68 37.50
C LYS A 300 -12.73 28.90 37.27
N VAL A 301 -12.32 28.59 36.02
CA VAL A 301 -11.15 27.78 35.73
C VAL A 301 -10.15 28.47 34.81
N PHE A 302 -8.88 28.01 34.86
CA PHE A 302 -7.86 28.33 33.87
C PHE A 302 -7.06 27.09 33.54
N PHE A 303 -6.36 27.11 32.39
CA PHE A 303 -5.59 25.99 31.88
C PHE A 303 -4.11 26.35 31.84
N ALA A 304 -3.30 25.63 32.62
CA ALA A 304 -1.88 25.89 32.72
C ALA A 304 -1.04 24.61 32.84
N MET A 305 0.22 24.70 32.53
CA MET A 305 1.22 23.69 32.84
C MET A 305 1.75 23.86 34.27
N PRO A 306 2.22 22.77 34.88
CA PRO A 306 2.19 21.40 34.41
C PRO A 306 0.84 20.71 34.64
N LEU A 307 0.58 19.63 33.88
CA LEU A 307 -0.46 18.69 34.23
C LEU A 307 0.06 17.81 35.38
N GLN A 308 -0.62 17.81 36.52
CA GLN A 308 -0.25 17.01 37.67
C GLN A 308 -0.82 15.59 37.58
N GLU A 309 -0.25 14.67 38.36
CA GLU A 309 -0.75 13.30 38.44
C GLU A 309 -2.23 13.27 38.88
N ASN A 310 -3.03 12.47 38.20
CA ASN A 310 -4.49 12.37 38.41
C ASN A 310 -5.29 13.67 38.23
N GLN A 311 -4.70 14.71 37.69
CA GLN A 311 -5.40 15.97 37.38
C GLN A 311 -6.28 15.84 36.11
N LEU A 312 -7.38 16.58 36.09
CA LEU A 312 -8.18 16.79 34.89
C LEU A 312 -7.36 17.59 33.87
N ASP A 313 -7.14 17.06 32.67
CA ASP A 313 -6.49 17.77 31.59
C ASP A 313 -7.46 18.71 30.84
N SER A 314 -6.91 19.72 30.17
CA SER A 314 -7.70 20.71 29.43
C SER A 314 -8.52 20.12 28.27
N GLY A 315 -8.13 18.96 27.75
CA GLY A 315 -8.85 18.28 26.66
C GLY A 315 -10.09 17.53 27.11
N THR A 316 -10.13 17.10 28.38
CA THR A 316 -11.28 16.38 28.97
C THR A 316 -12.20 17.27 29.81
N TRP A 317 -11.84 18.55 30.00
CA TRP A 317 -12.67 19.49 30.73
C TRP A 317 -13.97 19.83 29.97
N ASN A 318 -15.05 19.99 30.73
CA ASN A 318 -16.33 20.56 30.27
C ASN A 318 -17.09 21.26 31.42
N GLU A 319 -18.05 22.11 31.10
CA GLU A 319 -18.80 22.93 32.07
C GLU A 319 -19.84 22.16 32.89
N LYS A 320 -20.05 20.87 32.63
CA LYS A 320 -21.03 20.03 33.36
C LYS A 320 -20.38 19.18 34.46
N ILE A 321 -19.13 19.46 34.80
CA ILE A 321 -18.37 18.74 35.82
C ILE A 321 -18.74 19.29 37.20
N GLU A 322 -19.29 18.45 38.09
CA GLU A 322 -19.65 18.77 39.48
C GLU A 322 -18.46 18.51 40.41
N VAL A 323 -18.20 19.43 41.34
CA VAL A 323 -17.13 19.29 42.34
C VAL A 323 -17.66 18.50 43.55
N ARG A 324 -16.91 17.49 44.00
CA ARG A 324 -17.27 16.61 45.10
C ARG A 324 -16.68 16.99 46.45
N LYS A 325 -15.77 17.93 46.49
CA LYS A 325 -15.20 18.50 47.70
C LYS A 325 -14.82 19.97 47.45
N SER A 326 -14.92 20.83 48.45
CA SER A 326 -14.51 22.23 48.33
C SER A 326 -13.02 22.32 48.01
N LEU A 327 -12.66 23.18 47.07
CA LEU A 327 -11.30 23.41 46.58
C LEU A 327 -11.01 24.92 46.59
N LYS A 328 -9.74 25.27 46.67
CA LYS A 328 -9.27 26.65 46.79
C LYS A 328 -8.74 27.19 45.46
N ILE A 329 -8.63 28.49 45.36
CA ILE A 329 -7.98 29.19 44.27
C ILE A 329 -6.59 28.61 44.01
N ASN A 330 -6.21 28.41 42.74
CA ASN A 330 -5.00 27.76 42.22
C ASN A 330 -4.88 26.23 42.51
N ASP A 331 -5.85 25.60 43.16
CA ASP A 331 -5.82 24.14 43.30
C ASP A 331 -5.95 23.47 41.94
N PRO A 332 -5.18 22.37 41.73
CA PRO A 332 -5.39 21.49 40.58
C PRO A 332 -6.68 20.71 40.74
N ILE A 333 -7.48 20.62 39.71
CA ILE A 333 -8.71 19.83 39.73
C ILE A 333 -8.37 18.37 39.47
N LEU A 334 -8.38 17.57 40.55
CA LEU A 334 -8.07 16.14 40.47
C LEU A 334 -9.33 15.33 40.09
N LYS A 335 -9.15 14.26 39.33
CA LYS A 335 -10.23 13.38 38.86
C LYS A 335 -11.06 12.76 39.99
N ASN A 336 -10.45 12.52 41.16
CA ASN A 336 -11.14 12.01 42.37
C ASN A 336 -11.94 13.10 43.12
N SER A 337 -11.74 14.38 42.82
CA SER A 337 -12.45 15.50 43.44
C SER A 337 -13.66 15.99 42.64
N ILE A 338 -13.99 15.29 41.56
CA ILE A 338 -15.04 15.69 40.63
C ILE A 338 -15.98 14.53 40.26
N LYS A 339 -17.14 14.90 39.71
CA LYS A 339 -18.09 13.99 39.07
C LYS A 339 -18.33 14.47 37.65
N ILE A 340 -17.89 13.67 36.68
CA ILE A 340 -18.17 13.94 35.27
C ILE A 340 -19.56 13.39 34.98
N PRO A 341 -20.50 14.22 34.47
CA PRO A 341 -21.85 13.76 34.19
C PRO A 341 -21.88 12.73 33.06
N ASP A 342 -22.71 11.70 33.24
CA ASP A 342 -22.89 10.62 32.26
C ASP A 342 -23.81 11.03 31.08
N ASN A 343 -24.43 12.21 31.13
CA ASN A 343 -25.59 12.57 30.30
C ASN A 343 -25.34 12.77 28.80
N ASN A 344 -24.10 12.70 28.31
CA ASN A 344 -23.79 12.91 26.89
C ASN A 344 -22.85 11.84 26.29
N LYS A 345 -22.63 10.70 26.95
CA LYS A 345 -21.74 9.66 26.43
C LYS A 345 -22.13 9.18 25.02
N GLY A 346 -23.41 8.92 24.81
CA GLY A 346 -23.90 8.36 23.54
C GLY A 346 -23.77 9.34 22.37
N HIS A 347 -24.05 10.62 22.58
CA HIS A 347 -23.90 11.66 21.55
C HIS A 347 -22.43 11.93 21.22
N LYS A 348 -21.56 11.97 22.23
CA LYS A 348 -20.12 12.12 22.06
C LYS A 348 -19.55 10.95 21.25
N ILE A 349 -19.97 9.73 21.54
CA ILE A 349 -19.55 8.51 20.80
C ILE A 349 -19.95 8.60 19.32
N LEU A 350 -21.17 9.02 19.01
CA LEU A 350 -21.58 9.18 17.60
C LEU A 350 -20.83 10.31 16.89
N LYS A 351 -20.49 11.39 17.62
CA LYS A 351 -19.68 12.47 17.08
C LYS A 351 -18.23 12.02 16.78
N GLU A 352 -17.63 11.25 17.67
CA GLU A 352 -16.32 10.62 17.44
C GLU A 352 -16.39 9.67 16.24
N ALA A 353 -17.40 8.80 16.20
CA ALA A 353 -17.60 7.86 15.10
C ALA A 353 -17.72 8.55 13.73
N ILE A 354 -18.41 9.68 13.62
CA ILE A 354 -18.53 10.38 12.33
C ILE A 354 -17.19 10.91 11.82
N HIS A 355 -16.28 11.30 12.73
CA HIS A 355 -14.93 11.71 12.33
C HIS A 355 -14.11 10.54 11.81
N GLU A 356 -14.16 9.38 12.47
CA GLU A 356 -13.48 8.16 12.00
C GLU A 356 -14.08 7.65 10.68
N ILE A 357 -15.41 7.69 10.52
CA ILE A 357 -16.09 7.33 9.27
C ILE A 357 -15.65 8.23 8.12
N LYS A 358 -15.59 9.55 8.33
CA LYS A 358 -15.11 10.49 7.32
C LYS A 358 -13.63 10.24 6.97
N ALA A 359 -12.80 9.95 7.97
CA ALA A 359 -11.39 9.61 7.74
C ALA A 359 -11.27 8.35 6.88
N LEU A 360 -12.02 7.29 7.19
CA LEU A 360 -12.01 6.05 6.42
C LEU A 360 -12.53 6.23 4.98
N LEU A 361 -13.58 7.05 4.78
CA LEU A 361 -14.07 7.38 3.44
C LEU A 361 -13.04 8.18 2.62
N ASN A 362 -12.32 9.10 3.26
CA ASN A 362 -11.24 9.86 2.61
C ASN A 362 -10.06 8.95 2.23
N GLU A 363 -9.64 8.06 3.13
CA GLU A 363 -8.61 7.05 2.87
C GLU A 363 -9.00 6.14 1.71
N ALA A 364 -10.27 5.72 1.68
CA ALA A 364 -10.84 4.92 0.60
C ALA A 364 -11.00 5.70 -0.71
N SER A 365 -10.77 7.01 -0.73
CA SER A 365 -11.03 7.90 -1.87
C SER A 365 -12.49 7.84 -2.39
N ILE A 366 -13.45 7.59 -1.48
CA ILE A 366 -14.87 7.51 -1.81
C ILE A 366 -15.54 8.86 -1.55
N VAL A 367 -15.98 9.49 -2.64
CA VAL A 367 -16.70 10.76 -2.60
C VAL A 367 -18.20 10.50 -2.49
N LEU A 368 -18.82 11.02 -1.42
CA LEU A 368 -20.26 10.93 -1.18
C LEU A 368 -20.89 12.34 -1.07
N ASN A 369 -22.12 12.47 -1.53
CA ASN A 369 -22.89 13.69 -1.33
C ASN A 369 -23.17 13.88 0.17
N SER A 370 -22.82 15.06 0.68
CA SER A 370 -23.01 15.43 2.10
C SER A 370 -24.48 15.63 2.50
N GLU A 371 -25.38 15.72 1.53
CA GLU A 371 -26.82 15.89 1.75
C GLU A 371 -27.59 14.58 1.91
N PHE A 372 -26.93 13.43 1.68
CA PHE A 372 -27.57 12.13 1.91
C PHE A 372 -27.97 11.94 3.37
N ASP A 373 -29.10 11.26 3.57
CA ASP A 373 -29.51 10.80 4.88
C ASP A 373 -28.59 9.69 5.37
N ILE A 374 -28.24 9.76 6.65
CA ILE A 374 -27.39 8.77 7.31
C ILE A 374 -28.11 8.06 8.44
N GLU A 375 -27.66 6.86 8.75
CA GLU A 375 -28.13 6.05 9.86
C GLU A 375 -26.94 5.46 10.63
N PHE A 376 -26.91 5.67 11.95
CA PHE A 376 -26.10 4.90 12.87
C PHE A 376 -26.94 3.74 13.42
N SER A 377 -26.66 2.53 12.98
CA SER A 377 -27.28 1.32 13.51
C SER A 377 -26.49 0.86 14.73
N HIS A 378 -26.97 1.13 15.95
CA HIS A 378 -26.25 0.87 17.20
C HIS A 378 -26.94 -0.15 18.11
N HIS A 379 -27.55 -1.12 17.58
CA HIS A 379 -28.36 -2.23 18.08
C HIS A 379 -28.41 -2.51 19.60
N TYR A 380 -27.35 -2.20 20.36
CA TYR A 380 -27.25 -2.38 21.82
C TYR A 380 -26.98 -1.05 22.57
N GLY A 381 -27.40 0.07 22.00
CA GLY A 381 -27.16 1.42 22.53
C GLY A 381 -25.94 2.09 21.92
N LYS A 382 -25.95 3.43 21.99
CA LYS A 382 -24.91 4.30 21.39
C LYS A 382 -23.53 4.02 21.98
N GLU A 383 -23.45 3.65 23.26
CA GLU A 383 -22.21 3.34 23.98
C GLU A 383 -21.46 2.14 23.43
N LYS A 384 -22.16 1.23 22.74
CA LYS A 384 -21.57 0.04 22.13
C LYS A 384 -21.34 0.16 20.63
N PHE A 385 -21.60 1.35 20.05
CA PHE A 385 -21.54 1.53 18.59
C PHE A 385 -20.21 1.08 17.96
N PHE A 386 -19.08 1.42 18.55
CA PHE A 386 -17.76 0.98 18.05
C PHE A 386 -17.52 -0.54 18.07
N LYS A 387 -18.30 -1.27 18.89
CA LYS A 387 -18.20 -2.74 18.96
C LYS A 387 -19.27 -3.43 18.12
N VAL A 388 -20.51 -2.93 18.20
CA VAL A 388 -21.67 -3.53 17.54
C VAL A 388 -22.51 -2.46 16.88
N GLY A 389 -22.43 -2.40 15.56
CA GLY A 389 -23.14 -1.42 14.77
C GLY A 389 -22.68 -1.38 13.32
N THR A 390 -23.20 -0.43 12.61
CA THR A 390 -22.73 -0.03 11.26
C THR A 390 -23.20 1.37 10.96
N PHE A 391 -22.43 2.10 10.14
CA PHE A 391 -22.85 3.39 9.60
C PHE A 391 -23.34 3.20 8.18
N ILE A 392 -24.46 3.84 7.85
CA ILE A 392 -25.16 3.69 6.58
C ILE A 392 -25.44 5.05 5.98
N VAL A 393 -25.04 5.24 4.72
CA VAL A 393 -25.45 6.37 3.89
C VAL A 393 -26.53 5.90 2.94
N ASN A 394 -27.72 6.46 3.04
CA ASN A 394 -28.87 6.13 2.21
C ASN A 394 -28.81 6.93 0.91
N CYS A 395 -28.30 6.32 -0.16
CA CYS A 395 -28.16 6.99 -1.44
C CYS A 395 -29.49 7.04 -2.24
N ILE A 396 -30.15 5.89 -2.35
CA ILE A 396 -31.38 5.72 -3.12
C ILE A 396 -32.25 4.68 -2.41
N ASN A 397 -33.58 4.94 -2.34
CA ASN A 397 -34.57 3.92 -1.98
C ASN A 397 -35.83 4.15 -2.83
N ARG A 398 -36.01 3.34 -3.85
CA ARG A 398 -37.14 3.31 -4.80
C ARG A 398 -37.55 1.85 -5.03
N ASP A 399 -37.83 1.42 -6.24
CA ASP A 399 -38.02 0.01 -6.62
C ASP A 399 -36.71 -0.79 -6.43
N TYR A 400 -35.60 -0.10 -6.33
CA TYR A 400 -34.29 -0.59 -5.92
C TYR A 400 -33.70 0.33 -4.85
N CYS A 401 -32.76 -0.19 -4.06
CA CYS A 401 -32.10 0.55 -3.00
C CYS A 401 -30.59 0.49 -3.20
N LYS A 402 -29.92 1.62 -2.96
CA LYS A 402 -28.46 1.71 -2.88
C LYS A 402 -28.06 2.38 -1.59
N LYS A 403 -27.15 1.75 -0.86
CA LYS A 403 -26.55 2.30 0.35
C LYS A 403 -25.03 2.13 0.30
N ILE A 404 -24.33 3.02 0.97
CA ILE A 404 -22.91 2.82 1.32
C ILE A 404 -22.85 2.53 2.82
N LEU A 405 -22.22 1.43 3.15
CA LEU A 405 -22.01 1.01 4.52
C LEU A 405 -20.55 1.17 4.90
N VAL A 406 -20.33 1.66 6.10
CA VAL A 406 -19.00 1.79 6.68
C VAL A 406 -18.93 0.96 7.95
N GLN A 407 -18.00 0.04 7.98
CA GLN A 407 -17.70 -0.80 9.13
C GLN A 407 -16.38 -0.33 9.71
N LEU A 408 -16.41 0.20 10.93
CA LEU A 408 -15.21 0.66 11.63
C LEU A 408 -14.33 -0.52 12.08
N PRO A 409 -13.03 -0.32 12.37
CA PRO A 409 -12.15 -1.37 12.84
C PRO A 409 -12.70 -2.11 14.07
N GLY A 410 -12.79 -3.43 13.98
CA GLY A 410 -13.31 -4.31 15.05
C GLY A 410 -14.83 -4.26 15.25
N GLN A 411 -15.56 -3.44 14.51
CA GLN A 411 -17.01 -3.30 14.60
C GLN A 411 -17.73 -4.48 13.93
N LYS A 412 -18.79 -5.01 14.56
CA LYS A 412 -19.57 -6.15 14.06
C LYS A 412 -21.04 -5.79 13.90
N HIS A 413 -21.66 -6.29 12.82
CA HIS A 413 -23.09 -6.22 12.64
C HIS A 413 -23.75 -7.49 13.17
N PRO A 414 -24.88 -7.42 13.94
CA PRO A 414 -25.56 -8.59 14.47
C PRO A 414 -26.09 -9.52 13.39
N VAL A 415 -26.19 -10.81 13.72
CA VAL A 415 -26.78 -11.83 12.84
C VAL A 415 -28.27 -11.51 12.61
N HIS A 416 -28.66 -11.42 11.33
CA HIS A 416 -30.03 -11.11 10.92
C HIS A 416 -30.34 -11.69 9.54
N TYR A 417 -31.60 -11.63 9.15
CA TYR A 417 -32.08 -11.86 7.78
C TYR A 417 -33.15 -10.85 7.40
N HIS A 418 -33.43 -10.74 6.12
CA HIS A 418 -34.52 -9.94 5.58
C HIS A 418 -35.68 -10.80 5.13
N LEU A 419 -36.93 -10.37 5.42
CA LEU A 419 -38.12 -11.10 5.00
C LEU A 419 -38.37 -11.01 3.50
N LYS A 420 -38.13 -9.84 2.90
CA LYS A 420 -38.48 -9.51 1.52
C LYS A 420 -37.29 -9.04 0.68
N LYS A 421 -36.32 -8.37 1.32
CA LYS A 421 -35.22 -7.74 0.64
C LYS A 421 -34.18 -8.77 0.18
N GLU A 422 -33.87 -8.77 -1.13
CA GLU A 422 -32.66 -9.36 -1.68
C GLU A 422 -31.58 -8.28 -1.71
N GLU A 423 -30.36 -8.59 -1.31
CA GLU A 423 -29.27 -7.63 -1.30
C GLU A 423 -27.96 -8.21 -1.85
N THR A 424 -27.18 -7.37 -2.50
CA THR A 424 -25.84 -7.69 -2.96
C THR A 424 -24.86 -6.71 -2.33
N PHE A 425 -23.88 -7.23 -1.60
CA PHE A 425 -22.76 -6.44 -1.12
C PHE A 425 -21.64 -6.42 -2.17
N GLN A 426 -20.99 -5.26 -2.35
CA GLN A 426 -19.74 -5.13 -3.09
C GLN A 426 -18.74 -4.35 -2.26
N VAL A 427 -17.57 -4.94 -1.98
CA VAL A 427 -16.52 -4.26 -1.23
C VAL A 427 -15.85 -3.21 -2.12
N LEU A 428 -15.76 -1.99 -1.60
CA LEU A 428 -15.11 -0.85 -2.26
C LEU A 428 -13.71 -0.60 -1.69
N TYR A 429 -13.55 -0.77 -0.36
CA TYR A 429 -12.29 -0.55 0.35
C TYR A 429 -12.19 -1.45 1.58
N GLY A 430 -10.97 -1.88 1.92
CA GLY A 430 -10.69 -2.75 3.07
C GLY A 430 -11.12 -4.20 2.83
N CYS A 431 -11.35 -4.94 3.91
CA CYS A 431 -11.80 -6.33 3.86
C CYS A 431 -13.08 -6.50 4.68
N LEU A 432 -14.08 -7.16 4.10
CA LEU A 432 -15.32 -7.48 4.77
C LEU A 432 -15.37 -8.98 5.10
N GLU A 433 -15.40 -9.30 6.38
CA GLU A 433 -15.68 -10.64 6.85
C GLU A 433 -17.19 -10.86 6.90
N THR A 434 -17.66 -11.98 6.39
CA THR A 434 -19.09 -12.32 6.37
C THR A 434 -19.31 -13.75 6.85
N ILE A 435 -20.45 -13.98 7.50
CA ILE A 435 -20.99 -15.33 7.73
C ILE A 435 -22.38 -15.37 7.10
N THR A 436 -22.60 -16.31 6.19
CA THR A 436 -23.86 -16.55 5.52
C THR A 436 -24.21 -18.03 5.70
N GLU A 437 -25.34 -18.33 6.37
CA GLU A 437 -25.76 -19.71 6.70
C GLU A 437 -24.65 -20.55 7.34
N GLY A 438 -23.85 -19.93 8.22
CA GLY A 438 -22.74 -20.59 8.93
C GLY A 438 -21.43 -20.68 8.11
N GLN A 439 -21.41 -20.30 6.86
CA GLN A 439 -20.19 -20.26 6.03
C GLN A 439 -19.51 -18.91 6.15
N ARG A 440 -18.25 -18.91 6.58
CA ARG A 440 -17.41 -17.70 6.64
C ARG A 440 -16.76 -17.45 5.30
N ARG A 441 -16.75 -16.16 4.88
CA ARG A 441 -16.06 -15.67 3.70
C ARG A 441 -15.41 -14.33 4.01
N THR A 442 -14.21 -14.11 3.45
CA THR A 442 -13.55 -12.80 3.42
C THR A 442 -13.71 -12.22 2.03
N LEU A 443 -14.27 -11.02 1.94
CA LEU A 443 -14.44 -10.30 0.67
C LEU A 443 -13.44 -9.15 0.58
N HIS A 444 -12.80 -9.05 -0.58
CA HIS A 444 -11.84 -8.01 -0.94
C HIS A 444 -12.45 -7.00 -1.92
N PRO A 445 -11.84 -5.82 -2.13
CA PRO A 445 -12.32 -4.82 -3.07
C PRO A 445 -12.65 -5.39 -4.46
N GLY A 446 -13.85 -5.06 -4.95
CA GLY A 446 -14.40 -5.56 -6.21
C GLY A 446 -15.15 -6.89 -6.11
N GLN A 447 -15.05 -7.65 -5.01
CA GLN A 447 -15.79 -8.88 -4.80
C GLN A 447 -17.22 -8.61 -4.31
N THR A 448 -18.14 -9.49 -4.67
CA THR A 448 -19.55 -9.38 -4.36
C THR A 448 -20.07 -10.59 -3.58
N LEU A 449 -21.15 -10.37 -2.81
CA LEU A 449 -21.89 -11.41 -2.12
C LEU A 449 -23.38 -11.15 -2.28
N LEU A 450 -24.11 -12.08 -2.91
CA LEU A 450 -25.56 -12.07 -2.98
C LEU A 450 -26.15 -12.71 -1.72
N ILE A 451 -27.13 -12.06 -1.11
CA ILE A 451 -27.90 -12.52 0.05
C ILE A 451 -29.38 -12.50 -0.31
N GLN A 452 -30.00 -13.67 -0.34
CA GLN A 452 -31.41 -13.82 -0.66
C GLN A 452 -32.30 -13.60 0.58
N PRO A 453 -33.60 -13.29 0.41
CA PRO A 453 -34.55 -13.24 1.52
C PRO A 453 -34.53 -14.52 2.34
N GLY A 454 -34.61 -14.37 3.67
CA GLY A 454 -34.60 -15.50 4.62
C GLY A 454 -33.22 -16.03 4.98
N VAL A 455 -32.15 -15.58 4.33
CA VAL A 455 -30.78 -16.06 4.56
C VAL A 455 -30.16 -15.35 5.76
N TRP A 456 -29.82 -16.12 6.81
CA TRP A 456 -29.11 -15.61 7.99
C TRP A 456 -27.69 -15.16 7.63
N HIS A 457 -27.37 -13.91 7.98
CA HIS A 457 -26.05 -13.35 7.71
C HIS A 457 -25.60 -12.35 8.76
N SER A 458 -24.30 -12.16 8.86
CA SER A 458 -23.63 -11.13 9.65
C SER A 458 -22.33 -10.72 8.96
N PHE A 459 -21.82 -9.55 9.34
CA PHE A 459 -20.58 -9.03 8.78
C PHE A 459 -19.80 -8.19 9.79
N TRP A 460 -18.49 -8.09 9.58
CA TRP A 460 -17.58 -7.25 10.36
C TRP A 460 -16.32 -6.92 9.55
N SER A 461 -15.52 -6.03 10.09
CA SER A 461 -14.18 -5.77 9.56
C SER A 461 -13.21 -5.58 10.72
N ASP A 462 -12.04 -6.24 10.67
CA ASP A 462 -11.01 -6.09 11.69
C ASP A 462 -10.21 -4.79 11.53
N GLN A 463 -10.06 -4.30 10.28
CA GLN A 463 -9.25 -3.12 9.94
C GLN A 463 -10.07 -1.93 9.43
N GLY A 464 -11.38 -2.09 9.30
CA GLY A 464 -12.27 -1.13 8.66
C GLY A 464 -12.55 -1.48 7.19
N CYS A 465 -13.80 -1.22 6.76
CA CYS A 465 -14.26 -1.53 5.41
C CYS A 465 -15.33 -0.55 4.96
N VAL A 466 -15.30 -0.20 3.67
CA VAL A 466 -16.40 0.49 2.99
C VAL A 466 -16.93 -0.43 1.89
N PHE A 467 -18.22 -0.67 1.90
CA PHE A 467 -18.89 -1.50 0.89
C PHE A 467 -20.23 -0.91 0.50
N GLU A 468 -20.71 -1.24 -0.68
CA GLU A 468 -22.05 -0.86 -1.11
C GLU A 468 -23.01 -2.02 -0.98
N GLU A 469 -24.25 -1.70 -0.65
CA GLU A 469 -25.43 -2.56 -0.72
C GLU A 469 -26.29 -2.08 -1.89
N VAL A 470 -26.47 -2.93 -2.87
CA VAL A 470 -27.51 -2.79 -3.90
C VAL A 470 -28.58 -3.83 -3.62
N SER A 471 -29.81 -3.40 -3.45
CA SER A 471 -30.90 -4.28 -3.02
C SER A 471 -32.24 -3.92 -3.68
N THR A 472 -33.21 -4.79 -3.53
CA THR A 472 -34.61 -4.44 -3.75
C THR A 472 -35.06 -3.37 -2.73
N THR A 473 -36.26 -2.84 -2.84
CA THR A 473 -36.80 -1.80 -1.97
C THR A 473 -36.54 -2.11 -0.48
N HIS A 474 -36.00 -1.13 0.24
CA HIS A 474 -35.80 -1.23 1.69
C HIS A 474 -37.08 -0.89 2.46
N PHE A 475 -37.52 -1.75 3.35
CA PHE A 475 -38.65 -1.57 4.25
C PHE A 475 -38.16 -1.48 5.71
N ASN A 476 -38.73 -0.58 6.50
CA ASN A 476 -38.26 -0.31 7.87
C ASN A 476 -38.34 -1.51 8.84
N ASN A 477 -39.22 -2.46 8.63
CA ASN A 477 -39.47 -3.62 9.51
C ASN A 477 -39.12 -4.95 8.85
N ASP A 478 -38.24 -4.95 7.85
CA ASP A 478 -37.89 -6.13 7.07
C ASP A 478 -36.76 -6.98 7.67
N SER A 479 -35.97 -6.39 8.59
CA SER A 479 -34.83 -7.08 9.23
C SER A 479 -35.27 -7.79 10.50
N ILE A 480 -35.01 -9.08 10.60
CA ILE A 480 -35.22 -9.93 11.78
C ILE A 480 -33.87 -10.36 12.33
N TYR A 481 -33.63 -10.08 13.60
CA TYR A 481 -32.37 -10.38 14.27
C TYR A 481 -32.45 -11.68 15.05
N ASN A 482 -31.33 -12.42 15.11
CA ASN A 482 -31.24 -13.64 15.92
C ASN A 482 -31.37 -13.35 17.42
N ASP A 483 -30.87 -12.18 17.88
CA ASP A 483 -31.08 -11.72 19.24
C ASP A 483 -32.49 -11.09 19.40
N LYS A 484 -33.37 -11.74 20.12
CA LYS A 484 -34.74 -11.28 20.39
C LYS A 484 -34.77 -9.87 21.03
N LYS A 485 -33.79 -9.54 21.86
CA LYS A 485 -33.70 -8.20 22.48
C LYS A 485 -33.67 -7.08 21.46
N ILE A 486 -33.02 -7.29 20.32
CA ILE A 486 -32.96 -6.27 19.23
C ILE A 486 -34.34 -6.15 18.55
N ASN A 487 -35.04 -7.27 18.36
CA ASN A 487 -36.38 -7.27 17.76
C ASN A 487 -37.42 -6.57 18.63
N ASP A 488 -37.30 -6.70 19.96
CA ASP A 488 -38.20 -6.08 20.93
C ASP A 488 -37.95 -4.58 21.17
N MET A 489 -36.78 -4.07 20.77
CA MET A 489 -36.45 -2.66 20.91
C MET A 489 -37.14 -1.79 19.86
N LYS A 490 -37.60 -0.59 20.26
CA LYS A 490 -38.07 0.41 19.31
C LYS A 490 -36.93 0.83 18.37
N ARG A 491 -37.27 1.24 17.13
CA ARG A 491 -36.30 1.66 16.14
C ARG A 491 -35.43 2.84 16.62
N GLU A 492 -36.03 3.82 17.27
CA GLU A 492 -35.37 5.00 17.85
C GLU A 492 -34.33 4.69 18.92
N ASP A 493 -34.49 3.55 19.66
CA ASP A 493 -33.55 3.12 20.68
C ASP A 493 -32.32 2.38 20.12
N ARG A 494 -32.41 1.88 18.88
CA ARG A 494 -31.34 1.08 18.22
C ARG A 494 -30.76 1.73 16.99
N LYS A 495 -31.28 2.90 16.55
CA LYS A 495 -30.84 3.63 15.38
C LYS A 495 -30.92 5.13 15.62
N THR A 496 -29.93 5.85 15.11
CA THR A 496 -29.95 7.32 15.06
C THR A 496 -29.80 7.75 13.61
N THR A 497 -30.72 8.60 13.13
CA THR A 497 -30.69 9.13 11.76
C THR A 497 -30.39 10.62 11.78
N ALA A 498 -29.72 11.11 10.75
CA ALA A 498 -29.49 12.52 10.52
C ALA A 498 -29.46 12.84 9.02
N THR A 499 -29.77 14.09 8.70
CA THR A 499 -29.67 14.67 7.36
C THR A 499 -28.45 15.56 7.27
N ASN A 500 -27.97 15.86 6.08
CA ASN A 500 -26.84 16.79 5.85
C ASN A 500 -25.58 16.42 6.67
N TRP A 501 -25.21 15.15 6.67
CA TRP A 501 -24.11 14.62 7.48
C TRP A 501 -22.75 15.32 7.24
N GLY A 502 -22.59 16.01 6.11
CA GLY A 502 -21.42 16.84 5.85
C GLY A 502 -21.24 18.00 6.83
N ARG A 503 -22.36 18.52 7.35
CA ARG A 503 -22.42 19.56 8.37
C ARG A 503 -23.08 19.08 9.65
N PHE A 504 -23.01 17.79 9.92
CA PHE A 504 -23.64 17.15 11.04
C PHE A 504 -23.15 17.76 12.35
N THR A 505 -24.04 18.45 13.05
CA THR A 505 -23.85 18.91 14.43
C THR A 505 -24.82 18.12 15.30
N ILE A 506 -24.30 17.38 16.26
CA ILE A 506 -25.13 16.86 17.34
C ILE A 506 -25.39 18.07 18.25
N ASN A 507 -26.62 18.52 18.28
CA ASN A 507 -27.02 19.53 19.26
C ASN A 507 -26.84 18.91 20.65
N ASP A 508 -26.01 19.55 21.47
CA ASP A 508 -25.69 19.14 22.82
C ASP A 508 -26.90 19.18 23.76
#